data_e68fc0def695bfd0acd6db5ae11f0a4b
#
_entry.id   e68fc0def695bfd0acd6db5ae11f0a4b
#
_cell.length_a   1.000
_cell.length_b   1.000
_cell.length_c   1.000
_cell.angle_alpha   90.00
_cell.angle_beta   90.00
_cell.angle_gamma   90.00
#
_symmetry.space_group_name_H-M   'P 1'
#
loop_
_entity.id
_entity.type
_entity.pdbx_description
1 polymer ?
#
loop_
_entity_poly.entity_id
_entity_poly.type
_entity_poly.pdbx_seq_one_letter_code
_entity_poly.pdbx_strand_id
1 'polypeptide(L)'
;MRRPAAAGTIALVAGATLAACAPGGARTAPVPADSTAARRTADSLLVERERQRIAGEAVRTAPRARAAWRCTPQPVRSMPSPATRAERTGYCETSSSADVAAFVAELPRIVATGRALRIDTIGRTGESRPILRAVACAGTSCPDLSRPANKPVLWIQGNIHGGEVEGKEAVLALLRDLLADPTPNALDSLVLVVVPNYNADGNDAFGAQSVNRTEQQGPAVVGKRPNGANLDLNRDYIKAEAPETRAMLPWLTRGVVDVFVDLHTTNGSYHGYALTYSPSLHPGAPLARFTQDTLLAGVRTALRARGIETYPYGNFSAEYGREPLTDSVKSGWWTYDHRPRFGTNYFGLTGGVSILSEAYSHDPFARRVEATRAFLAEIATRVANDPGVVRRVRALRTGLITGRASRDLALAGRLVAAPRSDTVRVEVLVADPDSAGAEPGVPLGVKRTGRMRAQVMPVRDRFDVVQRGTLPSRGWVVERRDTALVALLRRHGVPLSPPLRTETLRAEEFVLDSVVMAPRPFQGHREVRLVGRWRRGSVTLRPDSTYIVPSRGLHALIAAQLLEPESDDGAATWNVLDDRLAPGGVFPVRRIPDALPDRGASTGAAASARR
;
A
#
# COMPACT_ATOMS: atom_id res chain seq x y z
N MET A 1 -8.11 -38.50 -53.31
CA MET A 1 -9.18 -39.50 -53.32
C MET A 1 -10.10 -39.30 -52.12
N ARG A 2 -11.34 -38.94 -52.45
CA ARG A 2 -12.62 -39.21 -51.76
C ARG A 2 -12.81 -38.82 -50.27
N ARG A 3 -13.64 -37.81 -50.10
CA ARG A 3 -14.66 -37.59 -49.02
C ARG A 3 -15.74 -38.73 -49.11
N PRO A 4 -16.74 -38.84 -48.16
CA PRO A 4 -17.65 -37.80 -47.64
C PRO A 4 -18.01 -37.97 -46.14
N ALA A 5 -18.48 -36.96 -45.42
CA ALA A 5 -19.79 -36.31 -45.23
C ALA A 5 -20.94 -37.22 -44.67
N ALA A 6 -21.49 -36.82 -43.53
CA ALA A 6 -22.92 -36.94 -43.23
C ALA A 6 -23.36 -35.97 -42.13
N ALA A 7 -24.38 -35.18 -42.45
CA ALA A 7 -25.14 -34.28 -41.61
C ALA A 7 -26.31 -35.02 -40.94
N GLY A 8 -26.79 -34.51 -39.83
CA GLY A 8 -28.02 -34.96 -39.19
C GLY A 8 -28.76 -33.79 -38.51
N THR A 9 -29.74 -33.26 -39.20
CA THR A 9 -30.75 -32.29 -38.79
C THR A 9 -31.93 -33.02 -38.16
N ILE A 10 -32.45 -32.57 -37.04
CA ILE A 10 -33.86 -32.86 -36.63
C ILE A 10 -34.53 -31.61 -36.06
N ALA A 11 -35.76 -31.46 -36.51
CA ALA A 11 -36.64 -30.29 -36.56
C ALA A 11 -37.45 -30.01 -35.29
N LEU A 12 -38.01 -28.75 -35.28
CA LEU A 12 -39.05 -28.21 -34.43
C LEU A 12 -40.33 -29.06 -34.44
N VAL A 13 -41.08 -29.00 -33.31
CA VAL A 13 -42.55 -29.05 -33.32
C VAL A 13 -43.06 -27.99 -32.32
N ALA A 14 -43.91 -27.09 -32.85
CA ALA A 14 -44.69 -26.13 -32.14
C ALA A 14 -46.06 -26.76 -31.77
N GLY A 15 -46.58 -26.38 -30.62
CA GLY A 15 -47.95 -26.71 -30.21
C GLY A 15 -48.55 -25.57 -29.41
N ALA A 16 -49.42 -24.79 -30.04
CA ALA A 16 -50.23 -23.79 -29.43
C ALA A 16 -51.57 -24.38 -29.00
N THR A 17 -52.03 -24.05 -27.79
CA THR A 17 -53.45 -24.13 -27.43
C THR A 17 -53.84 -22.91 -26.57
N LEU A 18 -54.85 -22.20 -27.09
CA LEU A 18 -55.60 -21.13 -26.44
C LEU A 18 -56.68 -21.73 -25.51
N ALA A 19 -56.88 -21.15 -24.33
CA ALA A 19 -58.18 -21.16 -23.64
C ALA A 19 -58.28 -20.04 -22.59
N ALA A 20 -59.14 -19.13 -22.87
CA ALA A 20 -60.20 -18.42 -22.17
C ALA A 20 -60.02 -17.89 -20.73
N CYS A 21 -60.41 -16.63 -20.59
CA CYS A 21 -60.52 -15.77 -19.42
C CYS A 21 -61.60 -16.20 -18.39
N ALA A 22 -61.32 -15.90 -17.11
CA ALA A 22 -62.27 -15.39 -16.11
C ALA A 22 -61.55 -14.65 -14.97
N PRO A 23 -62.14 -13.61 -14.35
CA PRO A 23 -61.46 -12.68 -13.47
C PRO A 23 -61.63 -13.03 -11.98
N GLY A 24 -60.63 -12.71 -11.17
CA GLY A 24 -60.80 -12.80 -9.72
C GLY A 24 -59.52 -12.73 -8.90
N GLY A 25 -59.37 -11.64 -8.16
CA GLY A 25 -58.58 -11.62 -6.94
C GLY A 25 -57.14 -11.14 -7.07
N ALA A 26 -56.93 -9.89 -6.74
CA ALA A 26 -55.60 -9.33 -6.47
C ALA A 26 -54.94 -10.08 -5.31
N ARG A 27 -53.98 -10.95 -5.63
CA ARG A 27 -52.97 -11.44 -4.68
C ARG A 27 -51.67 -10.74 -5.01
N THR A 28 -51.18 -9.93 -4.06
CA THR A 28 -49.83 -9.38 -4.07
C THR A 28 -48.82 -10.50 -4.24
N ALA A 29 -48.15 -10.52 -5.37
CA ALA A 29 -47.05 -11.41 -5.60
C ALA A 29 -45.90 -11.07 -4.59
N PRO A 30 -45.24 -12.06 -3.98
CA PRO A 30 -44.06 -11.79 -3.17
C PRO A 30 -42.95 -11.26 -4.07
N VAL A 31 -42.38 -10.14 -3.64
CA VAL A 31 -41.13 -9.60 -4.21
C VAL A 31 -40.08 -10.70 -4.15
N PRO A 32 -39.39 -11.07 -5.26
CA PRO A 32 -38.37 -12.07 -5.19
C PRO A 32 -37.22 -11.52 -4.33
N ALA A 33 -37.13 -12.03 -3.11
CA ALA A 33 -35.90 -11.92 -2.35
C ALA A 33 -34.77 -12.56 -3.19
N ASP A 34 -33.67 -11.82 -3.31
CA ASP A 34 -32.34 -12.36 -3.61
C ASP A 34 -31.84 -12.47 -5.05
N SER A 35 -32.13 -11.49 -5.90
CA SER A 35 -31.37 -11.33 -7.14
C SER A 35 -29.94 -10.77 -6.90
N THR A 36 -29.71 -10.09 -5.79
CA THR A 36 -28.40 -9.54 -5.40
C THR A 36 -27.46 -10.59 -4.83
N ALA A 37 -27.96 -11.53 -4.04
CA ALA A 37 -27.13 -12.62 -3.51
C ALA A 37 -26.74 -13.61 -4.60
N ALA A 38 -27.68 -13.96 -5.49
CA ALA A 38 -27.41 -14.84 -6.64
C ALA A 38 -26.43 -14.20 -7.63
N ARG A 39 -26.52 -12.89 -7.89
CA ARG A 39 -25.52 -12.16 -8.70
C ARG A 39 -24.16 -12.11 -8.02
N ARG A 40 -24.07 -11.84 -6.72
CA ARG A 40 -22.81 -11.87 -5.96
C ARG A 40 -22.17 -13.25 -5.99
N THR A 41 -22.94 -14.33 -5.95
CA THR A 41 -22.44 -15.70 -6.04
C THR A 41 -21.97 -16.03 -7.46
N ALA A 42 -22.68 -15.60 -8.50
CA ALA A 42 -22.27 -15.78 -9.88
C ALA A 42 -21.01 -14.98 -10.23
N ASP A 43 -20.93 -13.72 -9.78
CA ASP A 43 -19.73 -12.88 -9.97
C ASP A 43 -18.54 -13.43 -9.19
N SER A 44 -18.74 -13.97 -8.00
CA SER A 44 -17.70 -14.65 -7.22
C SER A 44 -17.17 -15.91 -7.93
N LEU A 45 -18.05 -16.69 -8.56
CA LEU A 45 -17.67 -17.89 -9.33
C LEU A 45 -16.93 -17.54 -10.63
N LEU A 46 -17.31 -16.44 -11.30
CA LEU A 46 -16.59 -15.94 -12.47
C LEU A 46 -15.18 -15.44 -12.12
N VAL A 47 -15.04 -14.73 -11.03
CA VAL A 47 -13.75 -14.27 -10.49
C VAL A 47 -12.87 -15.47 -10.14
N GLU A 48 -13.44 -16.51 -9.52
CA GLU A 48 -12.70 -17.72 -9.17
C GLU A 48 -12.25 -18.52 -10.42
N ARG A 49 -13.10 -18.64 -11.42
CA ARG A 49 -12.72 -19.26 -12.71
C ARG A 49 -11.62 -18.50 -13.44
N GLU A 50 -11.68 -17.16 -13.42
CA GLU A 50 -10.63 -16.34 -14.02
C GLU A 50 -9.30 -16.44 -13.24
N ARG A 51 -9.36 -16.53 -11.91
CA ARG A 51 -8.20 -16.82 -11.05
C ARG A 51 -7.56 -18.17 -11.40
N GLN A 52 -8.38 -19.21 -11.56
CA GLN A 52 -7.91 -20.54 -11.94
C GLN A 52 -7.34 -20.56 -13.36
N ARG A 53 -7.91 -19.79 -14.29
CA ARG A 53 -7.37 -19.61 -15.65
C ARG A 53 -6.01 -18.92 -15.63
N ILE A 54 -5.87 -17.81 -14.90
CA ILE A 54 -4.60 -17.06 -14.75
C ILE A 54 -3.55 -17.93 -14.06
N ALA A 55 -3.92 -18.65 -13.01
CA ALA A 55 -3.03 -19.60 -12.34
C ALA A 55 -2.61 -20.76 -13.28
N GLY A 56 -3.55 -21.28 -14.08
CA GLY A 56 -3.28 -22.31 -15.06
C GLY A 56 -2.43 -21.84 -16.25
N GLU A 57 -2.54 -20.58 -16.67
CA GLU A 57 -1.66 -19.97 -17.67
C GLU A 57 -0.27 -19.67 -17.11
N ALA A 58 -0.16 -19.20 -15.88
CA ALA A 58 1.12 -19.01 -15.19
C ALA A 58 1.88 -20.34 -15.06
N VAL A 59 1.17 -21.45 -14.78
CA VAL A 59 1.78 -22.80 -14.73
C VAL A 59 2.19 -23.30 -16.11
N ARG A 60 1.45 -22.97 -17.18
CA ARG A 60 1.77 -23.36 -18.55
C ARG A 60 2.87 -22.52 -19.20
N THR A 61 3.02 -21.28 -18.78
CA THR A 61 4.08 -20.36 -19.24
C THR A 61 5.29 -20.35 -18.31
N ALA A 62 5.25 -21.09 -17.19
CA ALA A 62 6.42 -21.28 -16.36
C ALA A 62 7.54 -21.95 -17.18
N PRO A 63 8.74 -21.36 -17.25
CA PRO A 63 9.87 -21.99 -17.92
C PRO A 63 10.10 -23.38 -17.33
N ARG A 64 10.48 -24.33 -18.19
CA ARG A 64 10.86 -25.70 -17.78
C ARG A 64 11.70 -25.66 -16.53
N ALA A 65 11.43 -26.56 -15.60
CA ALA A 65 11.91 -26.61 -14.22
C ALA A 65 13.29 -25.95 -14.01
N ARG A 66 13.28 -24.78 -13.39
CA ARG A 66 14.52 -24.17 -12.87
C ARG A 66 15.10 -25.11 -11.82
N ALA A 67 16.43 -25.19 -11.74
CA ALA A 67 17.06 -25.94 -10.67
C ALA A 67 16.51 -25.47 -9.32
N ALA A 68 16.10 -26.42 -8.48
CA ALA A 68 15.66 -26.10 -7.14
C ALA A 68 16.82 -25.45 -6.37
N TRP A 69 16.52 -24.32 -5.71
CA TRP A 69 17.52 -23.67 -4.86
C TRP A 69 17.99 -24.64 -3.77
N ARG A 70 19.30 -24.84 -3.70
CA ARG A 70 19.96 -25.66 -2.68
C ARG A 70 20.67 -24.73 -1.70
N CYS A 71 20.38 -24.89 -0.44
CA CYS A 71 21.05 -24.11 0.59
C CYS A 71 22.46 -24.65 0.86
N THR A 72 23.40 -23.73 0.94
CA THR A 72 24.66 -23.94 1.66
C THR A 72 24.57 -23.12 2.95
N PRO A 73 24.43 -23.79 4.12
CA PRO A 73 24.31 -23.08 5.39
C PRO A 73 25.50 -22.14 5.61
N GLN A 74 25.21 -20.91 5.97
CA GLN A 74 26.26 -19.95 6.32
C GLN A 74 26.69 -20.16 7.76
N PRO A 75 27.99 -20.18 8.08
CA PRO A 75 28.43 -20.35 9.45
C PRO A 75 28.02 -19.15 10.30
N VAL A 76 27.27 -19.39 11.35
CA VAL A 76 26.95 -18.41 12.38
C VAL A 76 28.03 -18.54 13.47
N ARG A 77 28.92 -17.54 13.61
CA ARG A 77 30.07 -17.59 14.53
C ARG A 77 29.66 -17.77 16.01
N SER A 78 28.56 -17.15 16.42
CA SER A 78 27.92 -17.37 17.71
C SER A 78 26.41 -17.28 17.53
N MET A 79 25.67 -18.28 18.02
CA MET A 79 24.21 -18.28 17.92
C MET A 79 23.63 -17.28 18.93
N PRO A 80 22.94 -16.23 18.48
CA PRO A 80 22.28 -15.31 19.40
C PRO A 80 21.11 -16.00 20.10
N SER A 81 20.68 -15.46 21.24
CA SER A 81 19.49 -15.94 21.94
C SER A 81 18.53 -14.78 22.25
N PRO A 82 17.26 -14.89 21.85
CA PRO A 82 16.70 -15.89 20.94
C PRO A 82 17.24 -15.74 19.51
N ALA A 83 17.36 -16.86 18.79
CA ALA A 83 17.73 -16.85 17.38
C ALA A 83 16.52 -16.99 16.49
N THR A 84 16.47 -16.30 15.35
CA THR A 84 15.46 -16.49 14.31
C THR A 84 15.61 -17.87 13.65
N ARG A 85 14.60 -18.32 12.92
CA ARG A 85 14.72 -19.58 12.13
C ARG A 85 15.83 -19.44 11.09
N ALA A 86 15.95 -18.29 10.45
CA ALA A 86 17.02 -18.02 9.49
C ALA A 86 18.41 -18.18 10.13
N GLU A 87 18.66 -17.59 11.29
CA GLU A 87 19.94 -17.71 12.00
C GLU A 87 20.21 -19.17 12.40
N ARG A 88 19.22 -19.89 12.98
CA ARG A 88 19.39 -21.29 13.39
C ARG A 88 19.74 -22.25 12.26
N THR A 89 19.28 -21.94 11.05
CA THR A 89 19.47 -22.79 9.87
C THR A 89 20.59 -22.31 8.94
N GLY A 90 21.40 -21.34 9.39
CA GLY A 90 22.43 -20.72 8.53
C GLY A 90 21.82 -20.06 7.29
N TYR A 91 20.65 -19.43 7.45
CA TYR A 91 19.86 -18.77 6.40
C TYR A 91 19.35 -19.71 5.30
N CYS A 92 19.11 -20.97 5.64
CA CYS A 92 18.48 -21.92 4.73
C CYS A 92 16.96 -21.90 4.78
N GLU A 93 16.38 -21.44 5.87
CA GLU A 93 14.94 -21.40 6.09
C GLU A 93 14.51 -20.04 6.64
N THR A 94 13.24 -19.73 6.50
CA THR A 94 12.60 -18.53 7.07
C THR A 94 11.62 -18.89 8.17
N SER A 95 11.37 -17.94 9.08
CA SER A 95 10.45 -18.13 10.21
C SER A 95 8.99 -18.25 9.76
N SER A 96 8.29 -19.26 10.27
CA SER A 96 6.83 -19.34 10.25
C SER A 96 6.20 -18.35 11.23
N SER A 97 4.89 -18.18 11.20
CA SER A 97 4.17 -17.39 12.21
C SER A 97 4.37 -17.95 13.63
N ALA A 98 4.49 -19.28 13.77
CA ALA A 98 4.79 -19.94 15.04
C ALA A 98 6.23 -19.64 15.51
N ASP A 99 7.23 -19.66 14.60
CA ASP A 99 8.62 -19.28 14.92
C ASP A 99 8.70 -17.81 15.36
N VAL A 100 7.98 -16.90 14.68
CA VAL A 100 7.90 -15.48 15.07
C VAL A 100 7.30 -15.32 16.45
N ALA A 101 6.19 -16.02 16.74
CA ALA A 101 5.56 -15.97 18.05
C ALA A 101 6.47 -16.50 19.17
N ALA A 102 7.16 -17.62 18.92
CA ALA A 102 8.13 -18.19 19.86
C ALA A 102 9.31 -17.23 20.10
N PHE A 103 9.87 -16.64 19.05
CA PHE A 103 10.94 -15.64 19.17
C PHE A 103 10.51 -14.45 20.04
N VAL A 104 9.33 -13.88 19.74
CA VAL A 104 8.79 -12.72 20.47
C VAL A 104 8.52 -13.07 21.94
N ALA A 105 8.05 -14.29 22.24
CA ALA A 105 7.81 -14.76 23.61
C ALA A 105 9.10 -14.93 24.44
N GLU A 106 10.25 -15.14 23.80
CA GLU A 106 11.56 -15.25 24.47
C GLU A 106 12.20 -13.87 24.76
N LEU A 107 11.81 -12.81 24.03
CA LEU A 107 12.42 -11.48 24.18
C LEU A 107 12.40 -10.93 25.62
N PRO A 108 11.36 -11.10 26.46
CA PRO A 108 11.38 -10.60 27.84
C PRO A 108 12.55 -11.09 28.68
N ARG A 109 13.14 -12.26 28.34
CA ARG A 109 14.25 -12.86 29.09
C ARG A 109 15.60 -12.18 28.84
N ILE A 110 15.71 -11.42 27.77
CA ILE A 110 16.96 -10.80 27.34
C ILE A 110 16.95 -9.26 27.44
N VAL A 111 15.88 -8.69 27.96
CA VAL A 111 15.73 -7.24 28.10
C VAL A 111 16.75 -6.73 29.11
N ALA A 112 17.71 -5.92 28.64
CA ALA A 112 18.75 -5.35 29.49
C ALA A 112 18.19 -4.31 30.47
N THR A 113 18.89 -4.10 31.57
CA THR A 113 18.55 -3.08 32.57
C THR A 113 18.43 -1.70 31.89
N GLY A 114 17.36 -0.97 32.19
CA GLY A 114 17.08 0.32 31.60
C GLY A 114 16.37 0.25 30.25
N ARG A 115 16.02 -0.94 29.77
CA ARG A 115 15.18 -1.19 28.59
C ARG A 115 13.81 -1.72 29.01
N ALA A 116 12.82 -1.50 28.20
CA ALA A 116 11.47 -2.04 28.39
C ALA A 116 10.92 -2.60 27.09
N LEU A 117 10.09 -3.61 27.23
CA LEU A 117 9.40 -4.29 26.14
C LEU A 117 7.92 -4.45 26.48
N ARG A 118 7.06 -4.13 25.53
CA ARG A 118 5.63 -4.44 25.55
C ARG A 118 5.29 -5.28 24.32
N ILE A 119 4.56 -6.35 24.49
CA ILE A 119 4.07 -7.21 23.41
C ILE A 119 2.55 -7.23 23.47
N ASP A 120 1.90 -7.04 22.34
CA ASP A 120 0.45 -7.20 22.19
C ASP A 120 0.07 -7.68 20.78
N THR A 121 -1.22 -7.91 20.59
CA THR A 121 -1.82 -8.28 19.31
C THR A 121 -2.68 -7.13 18.82
N ILE A 122 -2.35 -6.56 17.65
CA ILE A 122 -3.11 -5.44 17.06
C ILE A 122 -4.36 -5.89 16.31
N GLY A 123 -4.46 -7.17 15.97
CA GLY A 123 -5.58 -7.78 15.26
C GLY A 123 -5.30 -9.23 14.89
N ARG A 124 -6.18 -9.76 14.04
CA ARG A 124 -6.04 -11.10 13.48
C ARG A 124 -6.19 -11.07 11.98
N THR A 125 -5.50 -11.98 11.30
CA THR A 125 -5.61 -12.22 9.86
C THR A 125 -6.94 -12.87 9.51
N GLY A 126 -7.21 -13.04 8.21
CA GLY A 126 -8.39 -13.75 7.71
C GLY A 126 -8.50 -15.19 8.22
N GLU A 127 -7.38 -15.89 8.41
CA GLU A 127 -7.30 -17.24 8.97
C GLU A 127 -7.10 -17.24 10.51
N SER A 128 -7.40 -16.11 11.15
CA SER A 128 -7.38 -15.94 12.61
C SER A 128 -6.00 -15.99 13.29
N ARG A 129 -4.90 -15.90 12.53
CA ARG A 129 -3.55 -15.78 13.12
C ARG A 129 -3.36 -14.40 13.76
N PRO A 130 -2.71 -14.32 14.93
CA PRO A 130 -2.46 -13.04 15.59
C PRO A 130 -1.46 -12.18 14.80
N ILE A 131 -1.75 -10.88 14.66
CA ILE A 131 -0.81 -9.89 14.16
C ILE A 131 -0.10 -9.30 15.38
N LEU A 132 1.10 -9.81 15.65
CA LEU A 132 1.89 -9.42 16.82
C LEU A 132 2.54 -8.06 16.64
N ARG A 133 2.57 -7.28 17.72
CA ARG A 133 3.30 -6.03 17.82
C ARG A 133 4.20 -6.06 19.05
N ALA A 134 5.46 -5.69 18.86
CA ALA A 134 6.41 -5.41 19.93
C ALA A 134 6.72 -3.93 19.99
N VAL A 135 6.74 -3.35 21.20
CA VAL A 135 7.11 -1.95 21.46
C VAL A 135 8.30 -1.97 22.38
N ALA A 136 9.43 -1.44 21.94
CA ALA A 136 10.68 -1.34 22.69
C ALA A 136 11.07 0.11 22.96
N CYS A 137 11.57 0.40 24.14
CA CYS A 137 11.95 1.74 24.55
C CYS A 137 12.93 1.71 25.75
N ALA A 138 13.55 2.82 26.10
CA ALA A 138 14.25 2.98 27.36
C ALA A 138 13.27 3.26 28.51
N GLY A 139 13.59 2.77 29.70
CA GLY A 139 12.82 2.95 30.93
C GLY A 139 12.32 1.64 31.52
N THR A 140 11.32 1.71 32.40
CA THR A 140 10.72 0.56 33.09
C THR A 140 9.46 0.05 32.39
N SER A 141 8.86 0.86 31.51
CA SER A 141 7.68 0.48 30.71
C SER A 141 7.61 1.29 29.42
N CYS A 142 7.08 0.68 28.36
CA CYS A 142 6.84 1.38 27.10
C CYS A 142 5.42 1.93 27.01
N PRO A 143 5.21 3.05 26.26
CA PRO A 143 3.88 3.62 26.07
C PRO A 143 2.95 2.63 25.34
N ASP A 144 1.65 2.74 25.65
CA ASP A 144 0.61 1.97 24.96
C ASP A 144 0.24 2.52 23.57
N LEU A 145 0.75 3.73 23.27
CA LEU A 145 0.49 4.46 22.02
C LEU A 145 -1.00 4.80 21.81
N SER A 146 -1.78 4.87 22.87
CA SER A 146 -3.13 5.45 22.82
C SER A 146 -3.09 6.96 22.53
N ARG A 147 -1.98 7.59 22.85
CA ARG A 147 -1.64 9.00 22.61
C ARG A 147 -0.21 9.15 22.07
N PRO A 148 0.12 10.27 21.40
CA PRO A 148 1.49 10.54 20.95
C PRO A 148 2.48 10.46 22.14
N ALA A 149 3.59 9.78 21.91
CA ALA A 149 4.67 9.68 22.89
C ALA A 149 5.52 10.97 22.92
N ASN A 150 6.26 11.19 24.01
CA ASN A 150 7.20 12.32 24.10
C ASN A 150 8.41 12.13 23.16
N LYS A 151 8.84 10.88 22.97
CA LYS A 151 9.90 10.48 22.03
C LYS A 151 9.34 10.20 20.65
N PRO A 152 10.17 10.28 19.58
CA PRO A 152 9.80 9.78 18.26
C PRO A 152 9.31 8.34 18.29
N VAL A 153 8.31 8.04 17.50
CA VAL A 153 7.81 6.66 17.28
C VAL A 153 8.21 6.20 15.90
N LEU A 154 9.13 5.24 15.84
CA LEU A 154 9.53 4.53 14.63
C LEU A 154 8.76 3.21 14.54
N TRP A 155 7.89 3.08 13.54
CA TRP A 155 7.11 1.88 13.26
C TRP A 155 7.69 1.15 12.06
N ILE A 156 8.05 -0.11 12.25
CA ILE A 156 8.58 -0.98 11.20
C ILE A 156 7.63 -2.15 10.99
N GLN A 157 7.18 -2.31 9.75
CA GLN A 157 6.31 -3.39 9.31
C GLN A 157 7.09 -4.33 8.38
N GLY A 158 7.11 -5.61 8.69
CA GLY A 158 7.69 -6.65 7.84
C GLY A 158 6.63 -7.57 7.25
N ASN A 159 7.00 -8.19 6.13
CA ASN A 159 6.27 -9.32 5.56
C ASN A 159 4.83 -9.01 5.13
N ILE A 160 4.58 -7.83 4.56
CA ILE A 160 3.29 -7.51 3.93
C ILE A 160 2.99 -8.45 2.75
N HIS A 161 4.02 -8.87 2.03
CA HIS A 161 3.97 -9.95 1.06
C HIS A 161 4.63 -11.18 1.67
N GLY A 162 3.88 -12.26 1.86
CA GLY A 162 4.32 -13.41 2.66
C GLY A 162 5.57 -14.15 2.14
N GLY A 163 5.91 -13.97 0.86
CA GLY A 163 7.13 -14.55 0.26
C GLY A 163 8.37 -13.66 0.35
N GLU A 164 8.24 -12.40 0.78
CA GLU A 164 9.31 -11.41 0.93
C GLU A 164 9.87 -11.48 2.35
N VAL A 165 10.73 -12.43 2.61
CA VAL A 165 10.96 -12.97 3.96
C VAL A 165 12.09 -12.34 4.78
N GLU A 166 13.04 -11.62 4.14
CA GLU A 166 14.20 -11.06 4.85
C GLU A 166 13.85 -9.93 5.80
N GLY A 167 12.83 -9.10 5.47
CA GLY A 167 12.39 -7.99 6.32
C GLY A 167 11.96 -8.45 7.70
N LYS A 168 11.24 -9.56 7.77
CA LYS A 168 10.81 -10.21 9.02
C LYS A 168 11.99 -10.63 9.88
N GLU A 169 12.94 -11.35 9.30
CA GLU A 169 14.13 -11.83 10.00
C GLU A 169 15.01 -10.66 10.47
N ALA A 170 15.23 -9.67 9.60
CA ALA A 170 16.03 -8.50 9.88
C ALA A 170 15.50 -7.67 11.05
N VAL A 171 14.17 -7.44 11.10
CA VAL A 171 13.58 -6.63 12.16
C VAL A 171 13.50 -7.36 13.50
N LEU A 172 13.31 -8.69 13.49
CA LEU A 172 13.39 -9.50 14.70
C LEU A 172 14.80 -9.48 15.30
N ALA A 173 15.83 -9.67 14.47
CA ALA A 173 17.22 -9.58 14.90
C ALA A 173 17.57 -8.18 15.44
N LEU A 174 17.15 -7.10 14.75
CA LEU A 174 17.38 -5.74 15.21
C LEU A 174 16.71 -5.47 16.56
N LEU A 175 15.46 -5.89 16.74
CA LEU A 175 14.71 -5.72 17.99
C LEU A 175 15.41 -6.42 19.15
N ARG A 176 15.84 -7.68 18.96
CA ARG A 176 16.63 -8.43 19.93
C ARG A 176 17.89 -7.69 20.31
N ASP A 177 18.69 -7.32 19.32
CA ASP A 177 20.01 -6.70 19.54
C ASP A 177 19.89 -5.40 20.32
N LEU A 178 18.91 -4.53 19.99
CA LEU A 178 18.65 -3.27 20.72
C LEU A 178 18.14 -3.49 22.14
N LEU A 179 17.35 -4.54 22.40
CA LEU A 179 16.83 -4.86 23.72
C LEU A 179 17.90 -5.48 24.63
N ALA A 180 18.77 -6.33 24.07
CA ALA A 180 19.81 -7.03 24.81
C ALA A 180 21.03 -6.16 25.13
N ASP A 181 21.24 -5.08 24.38
CA ASP A 181 22.39 -4.20 24.54
C ASP A 181 22.17 -3.19 25.68
N PRO A 182 22.93 -3.30 26.79
CA PRO A 182 22.84 -2.36 27.91
C PRO A 182 23.50 -1.00 27.61
N THR A 183 24.30 -0.89 26.52
CA THR A 183 24.97 0.34 26.15
C THR A 183 24.00 1.34 25.50
N PRO A 184 24.34 2.64 25.47
CA PRO A 184 23.49 3.65 24.82
C PRO A 184 23.22 3.28 23.34
N ASN A 185 21.93 3.24 22.98
CA ASN A 185 21.50 2.93 21.63
C ASN A 185 20.24 3.72 21.23
N ALA A 186 19.67 3.47 20.07
CA ALA A 186 18.53 4.24 19.56
C ALA A 186 17.32 4.25 20.50
N LEU A 187 17.09 3.22 21.33
CA LEU A 187 15.96 3.16 22.27
C LEU A 187 16.02 4.24 23.36
N ASP A 188 17.20 4.84 23.61
CA ASP A 188 17.33 5.95 24.56
C ASP A 188 16.56 7.18 24.12
N SER A 189 16.42 7.38 22.82
CA SER A 189 15.83 8.60 22.25
C SER A 189 14.55 8.34 21.41
N LEU A 190 14.19 7.08 21.12
CA LEU A 190 12.98 6.75 20.37
C LEU A 190 12.17 5.61 21.02
N VAL A 191 10.94 5.45 20.56
CA VAL A 191 10.10 4.28 20.77
C VAL A 191 10.09 3.47 19.48
N LEU A 192 10.60 2.25 19.53
CA LEU A 192 10.59 1.34 18.39
C LEU A 192 9.34 0.45 18.44
N VAL A 193 8.55 0.45 17.37
CA VAL A 193 7.40 -0.43 17.19
C VAL A 193 7.68 -1.37 16.04
N VAL A 194 7.51 -2.66 16.26
CA VAL A 194 7.76 -3.71 15.27
C VAL A 194 6.52 -4.56 15.08
N VAL A 195 6.06 -4.67 13.84
CA VAL A 195 5.10 -5.68 13.40
C VAL A 195 5.84 -6.61 12.44
N PRO A 196 6.44 -7.71 12.94
CA PRO A 196 7.41 -8.48 12.18
C PRO A 196 6.78 -9.31 11.05
N ASN A 197 5.54 -9.76 11.24
CA ASN A 197 4.83 -10.63 10.31
C ASN A 197 3.38 -10.13 10.12
N TYR A 198 3.23 -9.12 9.26
CA TYR A 198 1.94 -8.48 9.02
C TYR A 198 0.97 -9.38 8.25
N ASN A 199 1.45 -10.10 7.23
CA ASN A 199 0.70 -11.07 6.43
C ASN A 199 1.01 -12.50 6.89
N ALA A 200 0.53 -12.87 8.08
CA ALA A 200 0.83 -14.18 8.64
C ALA A 200 0.21 -15.33 7.83
N ASP A 201 -0.92 -15.12 7.16
CA ASP A 201 -1.55 -16.13 6.31
C ASP A 201 -0.73 -16.37 5.04
N GLY A 202 -0.33 -15.30 4.33
CA GLY A 202 0.55 -15.41 3.18
C GLY A 202 1.92 -15.97 3.53
N ASN A 203 2.46 -15.63 4.71
CA ASN A 203 3.71 -16.17 5.21
C ASN A 203 3.65 -17.70 5.34
N ASP A 204 2.61 -18.23 5.97
CA ASP A 204 2.48 -19.64 6.28
C ASP A 204 1.89 -20.46 5.11
N ALA A 205 1.46 -19.81 4.04
CA ALA A 205 1.11 -20.47 2.77
C ALA A 205 2.38 -20.93 2.03
N PHE A 206 3.22 -21.71 2.71
CA PHE A 206 4.50 -22.18 2.23
C PHE A 206 4.42 -22.99 0.93
N GLY A 207 5.35 -22.73 0.04
CA GLY A 207 5.53 -23.46 -1.19
C GLY A 207 6.94 -23.27 -1.75
N ALA A 208 7.24 -23.97 -2.83
CA ALA A 208 8.56 -23.85 -3.47
C ALA A 208 8.82 -22.41 -3.90
N GLN A 209 10.01 -21.91 -3.63
CA GLN A 209 10.46 -20.57 -4.03
C GLN A 209 10.31 -20.37 -5.56
N SER A 210 10.61 -21.40 -6.36
CA SER A 210 10.44 -21.39 -7.81
C SER A 210 8.99 -21.19 -8.31
N VAL A 211 8.00 -21.27 -7.40
CA VAL A 211 6.58 -21.00 -7.68
C VAL A 211 6.14 -19.70 -7.03
N ASN A 212 6.45 -19.51 -5.75
CA ASN A 212 5.95 -18.37 -4.97
C ASN A 212 6.76 -17.08 -5.18
N ARG A 213 8.08 -17.21 -5.48
CA ARG A 213 9.01 -16.08 -5.68
C ARG A 213 10.10 -16.47 -6.68
N THR A 214 9.73 -16.61 -7.96
CA THR A 214 10.59 -17.15 -9.04
C THR A 214 11.91 -16.39 -9.21
N GLU A 215 11.94 -15.10 -8.95
CA GLU A 215 13.09 -14.20 -9.09
C GLU A 215 13.98 -14.12 -7.84
N GLN A 216 13.57 -14.72 -6.72
CA GLN A 216 14.26 -14.57 -5.43
C GLN A 216 15.30 -15.66 -5.21
N GLN A 217 16.48 -15.31 -4.71
CA GLN A 217 17.54 -16.25 -4.41
C GLN A 217 17.41 -16.80 -2.98
N GLY A 218 16.57 -17.83 -2.84
CA GLY A 218 16.29 -18.51 -1.57
C GLY A 218 15.45 -17.71 -0.57
N PRO A 219 15.03 -18.34 0.52
CA PRO A 219 15.13 -19.78 0.84
C PRO A 219 14.32 -20.67 -0.13
N ALA A 220 14.55 -22.02 -0.08
CA ALA A 220 13.88 -22.98 -0.96
C ALA A 220 12.36 -22.99 -0.81
N VAL A 221 11.89 -22.70 0.38
CA VAL A 221 10.46 -22.66 0.74
C VAL A 221 10.13 -21.28 1.31
N VAL A 222 9.14 -20.63 0.72
CA VAL A 222 8.68 -19.29 1.08
C VAL A 222 7.16 -19.20 1.02
N GLY A 223 6.59 -18.19 1.67
CA GLY A 223 5.17 -17.88 1.60
C GLY A 223 4.72 -17.33 0.25
N LYS A 224 3.44 -16.97 0.15
CA LYS A 224 2.82 -16.35 -1.01
C LYS A 224 2.69 -14.85 -0.82
N ARG A 225 2.69 -14.11 -1.95
CA ARG A 225 2.51 -12.67 -1.94
C ARG A 225 1.19 -12.22 -1.29
N PRO A 226 0.00 -12.73 -1.71
CA PRO A 226 -1.28 -12.27 -1.14
C PRO A 226 -1.54 -12.88 0.24
N ASN A 227 -2.53 -12.33 0.95
CA ASN A 227 -3.05 -12.89 2.19
C ASN A 227 -3.94 -14.13 1.95
N GLY A 228 -4.52 -14.72 3.02
CA GLY A 228 -5.39 -15.88 2.95
C GLY A 228 -6.63 -15.71 2.08
N ALA A 229 -7.12 -14.47 1.92
CA ALA A 229 -8.22 -14.13 1.01
C ALA A 229 -7.76 -13.78 -0.41
N ASN A 230 -6.49 -14.02 -0.75
CA ASN A 230 -5.88 -13.69 -2.03
C ASN A 230 -5.90 -12.19 -2.37
N LEU A 231 -5.85 -11.33 -1.37
CA LEU A 231 -5.72 -9.88 -1.52
C LEU A 231 -4.24 -9.48 -1.40
N ASP A 232 -3.79 -8.58 -2.26
CA ASP A 232 -2.50 -7.90 -2.10
C ASP A 232 -2.67 -6.78 -1.06
N LEU A 233 -2.12 -6.98 0.13
CA LEU A 233 -2.25 -6.03 1.24
C LEU A 233 -1.62 -4.66 0.93
N ASN A 234 -0.61 -4.62 0.04
CA ASN A 234 -0.01 -3.37 -0.44
C ASN A 234 -0.78 -2.76 -1.62
N ARG A 235 -2.06 -3.13 -1.80
CA ARG A 235 -3.06 -2.52 -2.67
C ARG A 235 -4.35 -2.22 -1.91
N ASP A 236 -4.35 -2.41 -0.57
CA ASP A 236 -5.56 -2.39 0.24
C ASP A 236 -5.65 -1.20 1.20
N TYR A 237 -4.60 -0.39 1.38
CA TYR A 237 -4.61 0.65 2.41
C TYR A 237 -5.75 1.65 2.26
N ILE A 238 -6.10 2.07 1.05
CA ILE A 238 -7.23 2.99 0.83
C ILE A 238 -8.59 2.28 0.81
N LYS A 239 -8.62 0.99 0.42
CA LYS A 239 -9.85 0.19 0.37
C LYS A 239 -10.28 -0.32 1.75
N ALA A 240 -9.30 -0.70 2.58
CA ALA A 240 -9.51 -1.27 3.91
C ALA A 240 -10.44 -2.50 3.93
N GLU A 241 -10.28 -3.42 2.96
CA GLU A 241 -11.10 -4.63 2.82
C GLU A 241 -10.53 -5.81 3.60
N ALA A 242 -9.20 -5.91 3.67
CA ALA A 242 -8.53 -6.98 4.41
C ALA A 242 -8.63 -6.75 5.93
N PRO A 243 -8.81 -7.81 6.73
CA PRO A 243 -8.81 -7.69 8.19
C PRO A 243 -7.47 -7.17 8.73
N GLU A 244 -6.36 -7.52 8.09
CA GLU A 244 -5.03 -7.04 8.41
C GLU A 244 -4.94 -5.51 8.27
N THR A 245 -5.42 -4.97 7.15
CA THR A 245 -5.45 -3.52 6.92
C THR A 245 -6.32 -2.82 7.95
N ARG A 246 -7.51 -3.36 8.24
CA ARG A 246 -8.41 -2.81 9.28
C ARG A 246 -7.79 -2.82 10.66
N ALA A 247 -6.94 -3.80 10.97
CA ALA A 247 -6.21 -3.86 12.23
C ALA A 247 -5.08 -2.81 12.32
N MET A 248 -4.44 -2.51 11.18
CA MET A 248 -3.31 -1.58 11.10
C MET A 248 -3.74 -0.12 11.09
N LEU A 249 -4.76 0.23 10.31
CA LEU A 249 -5.18 1.61 10.06
C LEU A 249 -5.37 2.45 11.34
N PRO A 250 -5.99 1.96 12.43
CA PRO A 250 -6.15 2.74 13.66
C PRO A 250 -4.82 3.22 14.26
N TRP A 251 -3.74 2.49 14.07
CA TRP A 251 -2.42 2.87 14.57
C TRP A 251 -1.74 3.91 13.68
N LEU A 252 -1.89 3.79 12.38
CA LEU A 252 -1.26 4.69 11.42
C LEU A 252 -1.96 6.06 11.35
N THR A 253 -3.26 6.12 11.63
CA THR A 253 -4.06 7.35 11.47
C THR A 253 -4.22 8.20 12.75
N ARG A 254 -3.93 7.65 13.93
CA ARG A 254 -4.04 8.38 15.21
C ARG A 254 -3.01 9.49 15.42
N GLY A 255 -2.01 9.60 14.55
CA GLY A 255 -0.93 10.58 14.74
C GLY A 255 0.10 10.18 15.79
N VAL A 256 0.14 8.93 16.20
CA VAL A 256 1.10 8.40 17.18
C VAL A 256 2.40 7.90 16.55
N VAL A 257 2.39 7.52 15.26
CA VAL A 257 3.55 7.06 14.51
C VAL A 257 4.18 8.24 13.80
N ASP A 258 5.45 8.53 14.04
CA ASP A 258 6.17 9.63 13.38
C ASP A 258 6.87 9.19 12.10
N VAL A 259 7.47 7.99 12.13
CA VAL A 259 8.19 7.38 11.00
C VAL A 259 7.67 5.97 10.78
N PHE A 260 7.28 5.67 9.56
CA PHE A 260 6.80 4.35 9.12
C PHE A 260 7.75 3.77 8.09
N VAL A 261 8.15 2.51 8.28
CA VAL A 261 8.98 1.76 7.34
C VAL A 261 8.27 0.46 6.96
N ASP A 262 8.11 0.23 5.66
CA ASP A 262 7.53 -0.98 5.08
C ASP A 262 8.60 -1.79 4.36
N LEU A 263 8.74 -3.07 4.70
CA LEU A 263 9.85 -3.92 4.27
C LEU A 263 9.41 -4.88 3.17
N HIS A 264 10.13 -4.83 2.04
CA HIS A 264 9.86 -5.57 0.82
C HIS A 264 11.12 -6.18 0.22
N THR A 265 10.91 -6.98 -0.84
CA THR A 265 11.95 -7.54 -1.72
C THR A 265 11.69 -7.16 -3.16
N THR A 266 12.70 -6.67 -3.87
CA THR A 266 12.61 -6.22 -5.27
C THR A 266 12.07 -7.29 -6.22
N ASN A 267 11.69 -6.84 -7.41
CA ASN A 267 11.10 -7.66 -8.47
C ASN A 267 12.03 -7.70 -9.69
N GLY A 268 12.85 -8.69 -9.81
CA GLY A 268 13.44 -9.13 -11.08
C GLY A 268 14.46 -8.24 -11.81
N SER A 269 14.54 -6.93 -11.57
CA SER A 269 15.54 -6.06 -12.19
C SER A 269 16.95 -6.34 -11.67
N TYR A 270 17.90 -6.62 -12.59
CA TYR A 270 19.29 -6.91 -12.23
C TYR A 270 20.10 -5.62 -12.08
N HIS A 271 20.13 -5.08 -10.87
CA HIS A 271 20.86 -3.85 -10.54
C HIS A 271 21.99 -4.10 -9.53
N GLY A 272 22.87 -3.12 -9.35
CA GLY A 272 24.05 -3.24 -8.48
C GLY A 272 23.87 -2.65 -7.09
N TYR A 273 22.70 -2.78 -6.48
CA TYR A 273 22.40 -2.25 -5.14
C TYR A 273 21.92 -3.39 -4.23
N ALA A 274 22.40 -3.45 -2.99
CA ALA A 274 21.96 -4.43 -2.01
C ALA A 274 20.53 -4.16 -1.53
N LEU A 275 20.10 -2.89 -1.59
CA LEU A 275 18.77 -2.47 -1.20
C LEU A 275 18.40 -1.19 -1.96
N THR A 276 17.15 -1.10 -2.39
CA THR A 276 16.56 0.13 -2.91
C THR A 276 15.48 0.66 -1.96
N TYR A 277 15.19 1.95 -2.01
CA TYR A 277 14.26 2.59 -1.08
C TYR A 277 13.46 3.71 -1.76
N SER A 278 12.34 4.08 -1.15
CA SER A 278 11.55 5.23 -1.61
C SER A 278 10.88 5.94 -0.43
N PRO A 279 10.72 7.27 -0.47
CA PRO A 279 9.73 7.93 0.35
C PRO A 279 8.32 7.63 -0.19
N SER A 280 7.28 8.22 0.41
CA SER A 280 5.98 8.30 -0.26
C SER A 280 6.12 8.95 -1.63
N LEU A 281 5.57 8.32 -2.66
CA LEU A 281 5.54 8.86 -4.02
C LEU A 281 4.28 9.68 -4.32
N HIS A 282 3.34 9.72 -3.38
CA HIS A 282 2.13 10.52 -3.54
C HIS A 282 2.51 12.01 -3.63
N PRO A 283 2.18 12.72 -4.73
CA PRO A 283 2.63 14.10 -4.93
C PRO A 283 2.05 15.10 -3.92
N GLY A 284 1.01 14.69 -3.16
CA GLY A 284 0.45 15.45 -2.04
C GLY A 284 1.02 15.05 -0.67
N ALA A 285 2.03 14.17 -0.58
CA ALA A 285 2.65 13.79 0.69
C ALA A 285 3.63 14.88 1.17
N PRO A 286 3.34 15.59 2.28
CA PRO A 286 4.05 16.83 2.61
C PRO A 286 5.53 16.64 2.97
N LEU A 287 5.91 15.48 3.51
CA LEU A 287 7.27 15.19 3.98
C LEU A 287 8.08 14.31 3.02
N ALA A 288 7.54 13.95 1.85
CA ALA A 288 8.22 13.08 0.91
C ALA A 288 9.59 13.61 0.48
N ARG A 289 9.67 14.90 0.16
CA ARG A 289 10.94 15.54 -0.24
C ARG A 289 11.96 15.57 0.89
N PHE A 290 11.56 15.93 2.10
CA PHE A 290 12.45 15.89 3.27
C PHE A 290 12.95 14.45 3.51
N THR A 291 12.08 13.47 3.41
CA THR A 291 12.42 12.05 3.56
C THR A 291 13.48 11.62 2.54
N GLN A 292 13.29 11.97 1.27
CA GLN A 292 14.22 11.62 0.19
C GLN A 292 15.55 12.35 0.30
N ASP A 293 15.51 13.69 0.37
CA ASP A 293 16.67 14.54 0.14
C ASP A 293 17.52 14.74 1.40
N THR A 294 16.98 14.44 2.59
CA THR A 294 17.68 14.63 3.88
C THR A 294 17.86 13.30 4.60
N LEU A 295 16.78 12.65 4.99
CA LEU A 295 16.88 11.45 5.83
C LEU A 295 17.50 10.28 5.06
N LEU A 296 16.94 9.90 3.92
CA LEU A 296 17.40 8.76 3.13
C LEU A 296 18.74 9.05 2.42
N ALA A 297 19.01 10.28 2.04
CA ALA A 297 20.34 10.67 1.53
C ALA A 297 21.43 10.45 2.57
N GLY A 298 21.16 10.79 3.83
CA GLY A 298 22.07 10.53 4.93
C GLY A 298 22.24 9.04 5.22
N VAL A 299 21.16 8.26 5.24
CA VAL A 299 21.17 6.80 5.39
C VAL A 299 22.04 6.17 4.28
N ARG A 300 21.82 6.56 3.04
CA ARG A 300 22.60 6.10 1.88
C ARG A 300 24.12 6.37 2.06
N THR A 301 24.48 7.56 2.53
CA THR A 301 25.89 7.93 2.76
C THR A 301 26.54 7.04 3.82
N ALA A 302 25.86 6.80 4.95
CA ALA A 302 26.38 5.97 6.03
C ALA A 302 26.50 4.49 5.61
N LEU A 303 25.53 3.96 4.88
CA LEU A 303 25.58 2.58 4.39
C LEU A 303 26.67 2.37 3.34
N ARG A 304 26.90 3.34 2.46
CA ARG A 304 27.98 3.30 1.48
C ARG A 304 29.34 3.24 2.18
N ALA A 305 29.56 3.98 3.27
CA ALA A 305 30.79 3.91 4.07
C ALA A 305 31.02 2.50 4.67
N ARG A 306 29.96 1.67 4.78
CA ARG A 306 30.02 0.28 5.23
C ARG A 306 30.04 -0.73 4.06
N GLY A 307 30.19 -0.27 2.82
CA GLY A 307 30.19 -1.12 1.63
C GLY A 307 28.81 -1.62 1.20
N ILE A 308 27.71 -1.06 1.74
CA ILE A 308 26.34 -1.39 1.39
C ILE A 308 25.79 -0.32 0.44
N GLU A 309 25.80 -0.64 -0.86
CA GLU A 309 25.28 0.27 -1.89
C GLU A 309 23.75 0.24 -1.91
N THR A 310 23.14 1.43 -1.84
CA THR A 310 21.69 1.62 -1.91
C THR A 310 21.32 2.71 -2.91
N TYR A 311 20.07 2.69 -3.41
CA TYR A 311 19.61 3.66 -4.40
C TYR A 311 18.08 3.87 -4.29
N PRO A 312 17.53 4.98 -4.81
CA PRO A 312 16.09 5.11 -4.95
C PRO A 312 15.46 3.98 -5.77
N TYR A 313 14.33 3.45 -5.29
CA TYR A 313 13.64 2.30 -5.90
C TYR A 313 13.24 2.55 -7.35
N GLY A 314 13.40 1.51 -8.16
CA GLY A 314 12.94 1.48 -9.54
C GLY A 314 13.27 0.16 -10.22
N ASN A 315 12.86 0.07 -11.48
CA ASN A 315 13.08 -1.06 -12.38
C ASN A 315 13.55 -0.55 -13.74
N PHE A 316 14.18 -1.42 -14.54
CA PHE A 316 14.66 -1.05 -15.88
C PHE A 316 13.54 -1.02 -16.93
N SER A 317 12.33 -1.43 -16.60
CA SER A 317 11.14 -1.35 -17.45
C SER A 317 10.01 -0.66 -16.71
N ALA A 318 9.19 0.12 -17.43
CA ALA A 318 7.93 0.64 -16.94
C ALA A 318 6.87 -0.47 -16.79
N GLU A 319 7.01 -1.56 -17.54
CA GLU A 319 6.13 -2.73 -17.49
C GLU A 319 6.83 -3.87 -16.74
N TYR A 320 6.22 -4.27 -15.64
CA TYR A 320 6.68 -5.37 -14.81
C TYR A 320 6.85 -6.67 -15.63
N GLY A 321 7.99 -7.34 -15.46
CA GLY A 321 8.28 -8.61 -16.14
C GLY A 321 8.68 -8.51 -17.62
N ARG A 322 8.84 -7.31 -18.18
CA ARG A 322 9.30 -7.08 -19.56
C ARG A 322 10.68 -6.45 -19.64
N GLU A 323 11.54 -6.76 -18.70
CA GLU A 323 12.88 -6.20 -18.69
C GLU A 323 13.79 -6.86 -19.71
N PRO A 324 14.63 -6.07 -20.43
CA PRO A 324 15.67 -6.65 -21.27
C PRO A 324 16.73 -7.34 -20.39
N LEU A 325 16.86 -8.64 -20.53
CA LEU A 325 17.69 -9.48 -19.65
C LEU A 325 19.18 -9.44 -20.01
N THR A 326 19.51 -9.33 -21.30
CA THR A 326 20.89 -9.38 -21.77
C THR A 326 21.54 -8.00 -21.84
N ASP A 327 22.78 -7.92 -22.26
CA ASP A 327 23.71 -6.77 -22.24
C ASP A 327 23.26 -5.53 -23.06
N SER A 328 21.96 -5.43 -23.38
CA SER A 328 21.38 -4.26 -23.99
C SER A 328 21.45 -3.05 -23.07
N VAL A 329 21.67 -1.88 -23.65
CA VAL A 329 21.59 -0.61 -22.94
C VAL A 329 20.19 -0.46 -22.36
N LYS A 330 20.10 -0.32 -21.03
CA LYS A 330 18.80 -0.12 -20.38
C LYS A 330 18.23 1.26 -20.73
N SER A 331 16.95 1.33 -21.06
CA SER A 331 16.32 2.55 -21.57
C SER A 331 15.94 3.55 -20.48
N GLY A 332 15.98 3.14 -19.22
CA GLY A 332 15.70 4.02 -18.08
C GLY A 332 15.50 3.29 -16.77
N TRP A 333 15.16 4.05 -15.75
CA TRP A 333 14.86 3.59 -14.39
C TRP A 333 13.53 4.16 -13.96
N TRP A 334 12.52 3.30 -13.66
CA TRP A 334 11.15 3.68 -13.36
C TRP A 334 10.74 3.24 -11.97
N THR A 335 10.19 4.16 -11.18
CA THR A 335 9.62 3.86 -9.86
C THR A 335 8.23 3.22 -9.97
N TYR A 336 7.63 2.86 -8.81
CA TYR A 336 6.29 2.29 -8.73
C TYR A 336 5.18 3.36 -8.67
N ASP A 337 3.95 2.95 -8.46
CA ASP A 337 2.74 3.78 -8.44
C ASP A 337 2.66 4.70 -7.21
N HIS A 338 2.06 5.89 -7.37
CA HIS A 338 1.93 6.95 -6.37
C HIS A 338 0.66 6.86 -5.51
N ARG A 339 -0.31 6.04 -5.89
CA ARG A 339 -1.65 6.01 -5.28
C ARG A 339 -1.64 5.53 -3.84
N PRO A 340 -2.56 6.04 -2.98
CA PRO A 340 -2.60 5.69 -1.56
C PRO A 340 -3.11 4.27 -1.26
N ARG A 341 -3.40 3.44 -2.25
CA ARG A 341 -3.57 1.99 -2.10
C ARG A 341 -2.31 1.30 -1.56
N PHE A 342 -1.14 1.91 -1.76
CA PHE A 342 0.15 1.46 -1.23
C PHE A 342 0.41 2.02 0.16
N GLY A 343 0.91 1.19 1.09
CA GLY A 343 1.08 1.56 2.50
C GLY A 343 1.95 2.79 2.73
N THR A 344 3.08 2.87 2.05
CA THR A 344 3.98 4.04 2.15
C THR A 344 3.35 5.31 1.61
N ASN A 345 2.62 5.25 0.51
CA ASN A 345 1.93 6.43 -0.04
C ASN A 345 0.78 6.87 0.87
N TYR A 346 0.02 5.92 1.39
CA TYR A 346 -1.04 6.17 2.36
C TYR A 346 -0.51 6.87 3.61
N PHE A 347 0.53 6.31 4.24
CA PHE A 347 1.08 6.88 5.46
C PHE A 347 1.68 8.27 5.24
N GLY A 348 2.27 8.53 4.07
CA GLY A 348 2.75 9.87 3.71
C GLY A 348 1.67 10.95 3.77
N LEU A 349 0.40 10.60 3.49
CA LEU A 349 -0.74 11.51 3.60
C LEU A 349 -1.20 11.77 5.04
N THR A 350 -0.78 10.97 6.02
CA THR A 350 -1.07 11.23 7.45
C THR A 350 -0.15 12.28 8.07
N GLY A 351 0.76 12.85 7.28
CA GLY A 351 1.74 13.84 7.75
C GLY A 351 2.93 13.23 8.49
N GLY A 352 3.17 11.93 8.34
CA GLY A 352 4.35 11.23 8.84
C GLY A 352 5.46 11.08 7.80
N VAL A 353 6.66 10.71 8.26
CA VAL A 353 7.77 10.26 7.41
C VAL A 353 7.51 8.82 7.00
N SER A 354 7.46 8.53 5.71
CA SER A 354 7.13 7.22 5.16
C SER A 354 8.26 6.69 4.30
N ILE A 355 8.65 5.43 4.49
CA ILE A 355 9.80 4.81 3.83
C ILE A 355 9.43 3.40 3.33
N LEU A 356 9.63 3.16 2.04
CA LEU A 356 9.69 1.84 1.43
C LEU A 356 11.14 1.33 1.50
N SER A 357 11.33 0.07 1.85
CA SER A 357 12.60 -0.65 1.78
C SER A 357 12.44 -1.89 0.93
N GLU A 358 13.32 -2.08 -0.06
CA GLU A 358 13.27 -3.16 -1.04
C GLU A 358 14.65 -3.85 -1.11
N ALA A 359 14.80 -4.98 -0.43
CA ALA A 359 16.02 -5.77 -0.50
C ALA A 359 16.19 -6.41 -1.88
N TYR A 360 17.41 -6.56 -2.34
CA TYR A 360 17.69 -7.08 -3.69
C TYR A 360 17.41 -8.57 -3.79
N SER A 361 16.36 -8.96 -4.52
CA SER A 361 15.87 -10.35 -4.63
C SER A 361 16.95 -11.34 -5.09
N HIS A 362 17.90 -10.90 -5.91
CA HIS A 362 18.96 -11.74 -6.47
C HIS A 362 20.21 -11.87 -5.57
N ASP A 363 20.25 -11.20 -4.42
CA ASP A 363 21.26 -11.45 -3.40
C ASP A 363 20.91 -12.69 -2.55
N PRO A 364 21.93 -13.40 -2.03
CA PRO A 364 21.72 -14.49 -1.08
C PRO A 364 20.88 -14.04 0.13
N PHE A 365 20.05 -14.93 0.66
CA PHE A 365 19.13 -14.60 1.75
C PHE A 365 19.79 -13.94 2.95
N ALA A 366 20.95 -14.45 3.41
CA ALA A 366 21.72 -13.85 4.50
C ALA A 366 22.11 -12.40 4.23
N ARG A 367 22.55 -12.09 2.98
CA ARG A 367 22.93 -10.75 2.58
C ARG A 367 21.72 -9.80 2.54
N ARG A 368 20.55 -10.28 2.10
CA ARG A 368 19.32 -9.48 2.14
C ARG A 368 18.94 -9.12 3.57
N VAL A 369 18.99 -10.11 4.50
CA VAL A 369 18.73 -9.88 5.94
C VAL A 369 19.70 -8.87 6.52
N GLU A 370 21.02 -9.02 6.24
CA GLU A 370 22.06 -8.10 6.71
C GLU A 370 21.87 -6.67 6.19
N ALA A 371 21.65 -6.50 4.89
CA ALA A 371 21.45 -5.18 4.28
C ALA A 371 20.20 -4.48 4.83
N THR A 372 19.10 -5.23 4.99
CA THR A 372 17.85 -4.70 5.58
C THR A 372 18.06 -4.32 7.04
N ARG A 373 18.71 -5.18 7.85
CA ARG A 373 19.04 -4.87 9.25
C ARG A 373 19.90 -3.63 9.39
N ALA A 374 20.94 -3.50 8.54
CA ALA A 374 21.81 -2.33 8.53
C ALA A 374 21.05 -1.04 8.15
N PHE A 375 20.16 -1.11 7.16
CA PHE A 375 19.31 0.01 6.75
C PHE A 375 18.38 0.46 7.87
N LEU A 376 17.73 -0.48 8.56
CA LEU A 376 16.84 -0.20 9.70
C LEU A 376 17.61 0.39 10.90
N ALA A 377 18.77 -0.14 11.22
CA ALA A 377 19.62 0.37 12.29
C ALA A 377 20.06 1.82 12.03
N GLU A 378 20.43 2.15 10.80
CA GLU A 378 20.81 3.50 10.42
C GLU A 378 19.61 4.47 10.47
N ILE A 379 18.41 4.05 10.03
CA ILE A 379 17.18 4.85 10.19
C ILE A 379 16.91 5.10 11.68
N ALA A 380 16.96 4.06 12.51
CA ALA A 380 16.72 4.18 13.95
C ALA A 380 17.70 5.17 14.60
N THR A 381 18.99 5.06 14.28
CA THR A 381 20.03 5.97 14.76
C THR A 381 19.77 7.42 14.35
N ARG A 382 19.38 7.67 13.10
CA ARG A 382 19.09 9.03 12.62
C ARG A 382 17.83 9.62 13.24
N VAL A 383 16.79 8.81 13.34
CA VAL A 383 15.54 9.27 14.00
C VAL A 383 15.77 9.56 15.48
N ALA A 384 16.60 8.75 16.15
CA ALA A 384 16.96 8.94 17.55
C ALA A 384 17.78 10.23 17.78
N ASN A 385 18.70 10.54 16.86
CA ASN A 385 19.68 11.62 17.03
C ASN A 385 19.27 12.95 16.37
N ASP A 386 18.28 12.95 15.47
CA ASP A 386 17.78 14.19 14.82
C ASP A 386 16.38 14.58 15.31
N PRO A 387 16.27 15.44 16.33
CA PRO A 387 14.97 15.94 16.78
C PRO A 387 14.24 16.76 15.70
N GLY A 388 14.91 17.15 14.61
CA GLY A 388 14.32 17.84 13.47
C GLY A 388 13.31 16.99 12.71
N VAL A 389 13.49 15.67 12.66
CA VAL A 389 12.53 14.74 12.07
C VAL A 389 11.16 14.89 12.73
N VAL A 390 11.13 14.74 14.06
CA VAL A 390 9.88 14.77 14.85
C VAL A 390 9.27 16.16 14.88
N ARG A 391 10.10 17.21 15.01
CA ARG A 391 9.60 18.60 14.95
C ARG A 391 8.84 18.87 13.66
N ARG A 392 9.34 18.41 12.50
CA ARG A 392 8.67 18.59 11.21
C ARG A 392 7.32 17.84 11.17
N VAL A 393 7.29 16.58 11.60
CA VAL A 393 6.06 15.79 11.67
C VAL A 393 5.02 16.48 12.56
N ARG A 394 5.41 16.89 13.77
CA ARG A 394 4.50 17.52 14.73
C ARG A 394 4.03 18.90 14.27
N ALA A 395 4.91 19.70 13.69
CA ALA A 395 4.53 21.02 13.14
C ALA A 395 3.52 20.88 12.01
N LEU A 396 3.73 19.92 11.11
CA LEU A 396 2.79 19.65 10.02
C LEU A 396 1.43 19.17 10.55
N ARG A 397 1.40 18.22 11.47
CA ARG A 397 0.16 17.69 12.06
C ARG A 397 -0.59 18.79 12.83
N THR A 398 0.12 19.64 13.58
CA THR A 398 -0.47 20.81 14.20
C THR A 398 -1.08 21.75 13.15
N GLY A 399 -0.40 21.96 12.02
CA GLY A 399 -0.92 22.76 10.91
C GLY A 399 -2.21 22.17 10.31
N LEU A 400 -2.28 20.86 10.14
CA LEU A 400 -3.49 20.16 9.67
C LEU A 400 -4.65 20.30 10.67
N ILE A 401 -4.38 20.11 11.95
CA ILE A 401 -5.39 20.22 13.01
C ILE A 401 -5.93 21.66 13.13
N THR A 402 -5.05 22.65 13.07
CA THR A 402 -5.42 24.07 13.21
C THR A 402 -5.91 24.71 11.92
N GLY A 403 -5.83 23.97 10.79
CA GLY A 403 -6.17 24.50 9.46
C GLY A 403 -5.16 25.52 8.90
N ARG A 404 -3.94 25.54 9.43
CA ARG A 404 -2.82 26.39 8.97
C ARG A 404 -1.95 25.71 7.90
N ALA A 405 -2.09 24.40 7.69
CA ALA A 405 -1.44 23.69 6.60
C ALA A 405 -2.00 24.16 5.25
N SER A 406 -1.24 23.92 4.17
CA SER A 406 -1.74 24.17 2.80
C SER A 406 -3.06 23.44 2.57
N ARG A 407 -3.96 24.10 1.86
CA ARG A 407 -5.24 23.53 1.43
C ARG A 407 -5.16 22.88 0.04
N ASP A 408 -4.00 22.94 -0.61
CA ASP A 408 -3.81 22.34 -1.93
C ASP A 408 -3.88 20.82 -1.86
N LEU A 409 -4.62 20.25 -2.79
CA LEU A 409 -4.77 18.80 -2.94
C LEU A 409 -4.13 18.33 -4.24
N ALA A 410 -3.42 17.22 -4.15
CA ALA A 410 -3.08 16.39 -5.30
C ALA A 410 -4.07 15.22 -5.33
N LEU A 411 -4.97 15.20 -6.29
CA LEU A 411 -6.04 14.19 -6.40
C LEU A 411 -5.68 13.08 -7.39
N ALA A 412 -4.83 13.39 -8.37
CA ALA A 412 -4.28 12.42 -9.29
C ALA A 412 -2.86 12.80 -9.70
N GLY A 413 -2.06 11.78 -9.99
CA GLY A 413 -0.68 11.93 -10.40
C GLY A 413 -0.37 11.22 -11.71
N ARG A 414 0.71 11.63 -12.33
CA ARG A 414 1.30 10.97 -13.49
C ARG A 414 2.81 10.94 -13.34
N LEU A 415 3.42 9.83 -13.71
CA LEU A 415 4.87 9.70 -13.73
C LEU A 415 5.48 10.86 -14.52
N VAL A 416 6.50 11.49 -13.95
CA VAL A 416 7.14 12.69 -14.52
C VAL A 416 7.53 12.49 -15.99
N ALA A 417 7.10 13.42 -16.85
CA ALA A 417 7.37 13.34 -18.29
C ALA A 417 8.85 13.63 -18.61
N ALA A 418 9.44 14.62 -17.90
CA ALA A 418 10.86 14.98 -18.03
C ALA A 418 11.67 14.29 -16.94
N PRO A 419 12.36 13.18 -17.24
CA PRO A 419 13.18 12.46 -16.27
C PRO A 419 14.45 13.26 -15.96
N ARG A 420 14.99 13.06 -14.75
CA ARG A 420 16.38 13.46 -14.49
C ARG A 420 17.32 12.44 -15.12
N SER A 421 18.53 12.86 -15.48
CA SER A 421 19.59 11.95 -15.88
C SER A 421 20.42 11.58 -14.65
N ASP A 422 20.71 10.28 -14.48
CA ASP A 422 21.56 9.81 -13.38
C ASP A 422 22.31 8.54 -13.78
N THR A 423 23.35 8.22 -13.02
CA THR A 423 24.13 7.00 -13.21
C THR A 423 23.58 5.89 -12.33
N VAL A 424 23.06 4.85 -12.97
CA VAL A 424 22.53 3.66 -12.33
C VAL A 424 23.50 2.50 -12.49
N ARG A 425 23.68 1.70 -11.43
CA ARG A 425 24.51 0.48 -11.46
C ARG A 425 23.66 -0.67 -12.01
N VAL A 426 24.14 -1.26 -13.10
CA VAL A 426 23.48 -2.39 -13.78
C VAL A 426 24.32 -3.63 -13.58
N GLU A 427 23.74 -4.75 -13.16
CA GLU A 427 24.39 -6.04 -13.16
C GLU A 427 24.51 -6.57 -14.60
N VAL A 428 25.70 -7.02 -14.98
CA VAL A 428 25.96 -7.51 -16.34
C VAL A 428 25.57 -8.97 -16.42
N LEU A 429 24.60 -9.24 -17.27
CA LEU A 429 24.17 -10.60 -17.64
C LEU A 429 24.69 -10.94 -19.03
N VAL A 430 25.09 -12.19 -19.25
CA VAL A 430 25.50 -12.69 -20.56
C VAL A 430 24.58 -13.82 -21.02
N ALA A 431 24.41 -13.95 -22.32
CA ALA A 431 23.70 -15.10 -22.87
C ALA A 431 24.48 -16.38 -22.61
N ASP A 432 23.79 -17.40 -22.14
CA ASP A 432 24.33 -18.74 -21.91
C ASP A 432 23.24 -19.78 -22.30
N PRO A 433 23.13 -20.08 -23.59
CA PRO A 433 22.09 -20.97 -24.11
C PRO A 433 22.15 -22.40 -23.53
N ASP A 434 23.30 -22.80 -23.01
CA ASP A 434 23.51 -24.11 -22.41
C ASP A 434 23.19 -24.13 -20.89
N SER A 435 22.94 -22.97 -20.28
CA SER A 435 22.53 -22.89 -18.88
C SER A 435 21.07 -23.30 -18.72
N ALA A 436 20.82 -24.59 -18.71
CA ALA A 436 19.50 -25.15 -18.42
C ALA A 436 19.10 -24.90 -16.93
N GLY A 437 18.91 -23.64 -16.53
CA GLY A 437 18.43 -23.29 -15.20
C GLY A 437 19.41 -23.51 -14.06
N ALA A 438 20.72 -23.35 -14.32
CA ALA A 438 21.77 -23.63 -13.36
C ALA A 438 21.75 -22.76 -12.09
N GLU A 439 21.22 -21.53 -12.18
CA GLU A 439 21.10 -20.64 -11.02
C GLU A 439 19.61 -20.39 -10.67
N PRO A 440 19.17 -20.69 -9.43
CA PRO A 440 17.83 -20.34 -8.97
C PRO A 440 17.61 -18.82 -9.06
N GLY A 441 16.42 -18.42 -9.55
CA GLY A 441 16.08 -16.99 -9.69
C GLY A 441 16.64 -16.32 -10.95
N VAL A 442 17.52 -16.97 -11.71
CA VAL A 442 18.06 -16.47 -12.99
C VAL A 442 17.25 -17.04 -14.16
N PRO A 443 16.86 -16.24 -15.17
CA PRO A 443 16.16 -16.74 -16.36
C PRO A 443 16.96 -17.77 -17.13
N LEU A 444 16.26 -18.71 -17.81
CA LEU A 444 16.92 -19.67 -18.70
C LEU A 444 17.66 -18.96 -19.85
N GLY A 445 18.80 -19.49 -20.23
CA GLY A 445 19.63 -18.95 -21.30
C GLY A 445 20.42 -17.71 -20.95
N VAL A 446 20.52 -17.37 -19.65
CA VAL A 446 21.25 -16.20 -19.14
C VAL A 446 22.09 -16.61 -17.94
N LYS A 447 23.28 -16.02 -17.82
CA LYS A 447 24.19 -16.17 -16.68
C LYS A 447 24.56 -14.84 -16.07
N ARG A 448 24.58 -14.78 -14.74
CA ARG A 448 25.13 -13.65 -13.97
C ARG A 448 26.66 -13.65 -14.04
N THR A 449 27.25 -12.50 -14.28
CA THR A 449 28.71 -12.36 -14.32
C THR A 449 29.31 -11.86 -13.01
N GLY A 450 28.49 -11.39 -12.07
CA GLY A 450 28.93 -10.69 -10.87
C GLY A 450 29.56 -9.30 -11.14
N ARG A 451 29.68 -8.90 -12.41
CA ARG A 451 30.22 -7.58 -12.77
C ARG A 451 29.12 -6.53 -12.78
N MET A 452 29.46 -5.34 -12.31
CA MET A 452 28.58 -4.18 -12.34
C MET A 452 29.05 -3.18 -13.38
N ARG A 453 28.11 -2.58 -14.11
CA ARG A 453 28.35 -1.50 -15.06
C ARG A 453 27.63 -0.25 -14.57
N ALA A 454 28.31 0.89 -14.60
CA ALA A 454 27.68 2.19 -14.42
C ALA A 454 27.10 2.64 -15.78
N GLN A 455 25.82 3.01 -15.80
CA GLN A 455 25.15 3.47 -17.01
C GLN A 455 24.36 4.73 -16.72
N VAL A 456 24.62 5.78 -17.48
CA VAL A 456 23.79 7.00 -17.47
C VAL A 456 22.48 6.71 -18.17
N MET A 457 21.35 7.00 -17.51
CA MET A 457 20.03 6.76 -18.06
C MET A 457 18.97 7.73 -17.50
N PRO A 458 17.82 7.87 -18.17
CA PRO A 458 16.66 8.61 -17.64
C PRO A 458 16.13 7.93 -16.38
N VAL A 459 15.94 8.70 -15.30
CA VAL A 459 15.35 8.24 -14.03
C VAL A 459 14.02 8.93 -13.79
N ARG A 460 12.96 8.15 -13.67
CA ARG A 460 11.60 8.58 -13.37
C ARG A 460 11.20 8.09 -11.99
N ASP A 461 11.49 8.88 -10.99
CA ASP A 461 11.31 8.56 -9.57
C ASP A 461 10.30 9.47 -8.86
N ARG A 462 9.52 10.27 -9.62
CA ARG A 462 8.56 11.25 -9.10
C ARG A 462 7.30 11.30 -9.94
N PHE A 463 6.25 11.86 -9.35
CA PHE A 463 4.97 12.08 -9.99
C PHE A 463 4.63 13.57 -10.03
N ASP A 464 4.17 14.03 -11.19
CA ASP A 464 3.57 15.35 -11.37
C ASP A 464 2.08 15.27 -11.03
N VAL A 465 1.56 16.34 -10.39
CA VAL A 465 0.11 16.46 -10.12
C VAL A 465 -0.60 16.78 -11.42
N VAL A 466 -1.50 15.90 -11.84
CA VAL A 466 -2.34 16.13 -13.05
C VAL A 466 -3.75 16.57 -12.70
N GLN A 467 -4.25 16.24 -11.52
CA GLN A 467 -5.51 16.76 -11.01
C GLN A 467 -5.28 17.42 -9.65
N ARG A 468 -5.59 18.71 -9.60
CA ARG A 468 -5.50 19.53 -8.39
C ARG A 468 -6.88 19.79 -7.82
N GLY A 469 -6.94 19.94 -6.51
CA GLY A 469 -8.12 20.40 -5.79
C GLY A 469 -7.72 21.34 -4.65
N THR A 470 -8.72 21.74 -3.89
CA THR A 470 -8.51 22.52 -2.67
C THR A 470 -9.41 21.96 -1.59
N LEU A 471 -8.89 21.77 -0.38
CA LEU A 471 -9.68 21.37 0.78
C LEU A 471 -10.85 22.35 0.96
N PRO A 472 -12.11 21.89 1.00
CA PRO A 472 -13.26 22.76 1.24
C PRO A 472 -13.15 23.37 2.63
N SER A 473 -13.56 24.61 2.81
CA SER A 473 -13.29 25.34 4.05
C SER A 473 -13.99 24.76 5.27
N ARG A 474 -15.19 24.21 5.08
CA ARG A 474 -16.01 23.62 6.14
C ARG A 474 -16.11 22.10 6.05
N GLY A 475 -15.56 21.48 4.98
CA GLY A 475 -15.57 20.05 4.79
C GLY A 475 -16.57 19.55 3.78
N TRP A 476 -16.93 18.27 3.91
CA TRP A 476 -17.84 17.57 3.01
C TRP A 476 -19.11 17.16 3.73
N VAL A 477 -20.18 16.97 2.95
CA VAL A 477 -21.45 16.37 3.39
C VAL A 477 -21.59 15.00 2.75
N VAL A 478 -21.85 14.00 3.60
CA VAL A 478 -22.09 12.61 3.23
C VAL A 478 -23.46 12.20 3.75
N GLU A 479 -24.25 11.53 2.93
CA GLU A 479 -25.55 11.02 3.34
C GLU A 479 -25.40 9.74 4.19
N ARG A 480 -26.17 9.59 5.26
CA ARG A 480 -26.11 8.42 6.15
C ARG A 480 -26.51 7.12 5.44
N ARG A 481 -27.36 7.24 4.40
CA ARG A 481 -27.79 6.09 3.58
C ARG A 481 -26.65 5.51 2.73
N ASP A 482 -25.58 6.26 2.46
CA ASP A 482 -24.40 5.76 1.77
C ASP A 482 -23.55 4.92 2.75
N THR A 483 -24.14 3.83 3.25
CA THR A 483 -23.62 3.04 4.37
C THR A 483 -22.23 2.47 4.11
N ALA A 484 -21.93 2.08 2.86
CA ALA A 484 -20.62 1.59 2.45
C ALA A 484 -19.56 2.68 2.58
N LEU A 485 -19.85 3.91 2.11
CA LEU A 485 -18.96 5.06 2.25
C LEU A 485 -18.76 5.44 3.72
N VAL A 486 -19.83 5.50 4.50
CA VAL A 486 -19.79 5.78 5.94
C VAL A 486 -18.93 4.75 6.68
N ALA A 487 -19.07 3.46 6.35
CA ALA A 487 -18.26 2.39 6.91
C ALA A 487 -16.77 2.53 6.52
N LEU A 488 -16.48 2.87 5.26
CA LEU A 488 -15.13 3.10 4.79
C LEU A 488 -14.47 4.27 5.53
N LEU A 489 -15.13 5.41 5.63
CA LEU A 489 -14.63 6.58 6.37
C LEU A 489 -14.32 6.25 7.85
N ARG A 490 -15.18 5.47 8.50
CA ARG A 490 -14.95 5.00 9.89
C ARG A 490 -13.73 4.11 10.02
N ARG A 491 -13.48 3.21 9.05
CA ARG A 491 -12.27 2.36 9.03
C ARG A 491 -11.00 3.19 8.99
N HIS A 492 -11.04 4.33 8.31
CA HIS A 492 -9.93 5.29 8.25
C HIS A 492 -9.87 6.24 9.45
N GLY A 493 -10.76 6.10 10.43
CA GLY A 493 -10.83 7.00 11.58
C GLY A 493 -11.29 8.42 11.24
N VAL A 494 -11.86 8.63 10.05
CA VAL A 494 -12.36 9.94 9.63
C VAL A 494 -13.56 10.34 10.50
N PRO A 495 -13.52 11.52 11.15
CA PRO A 495 -14.63 11.98 11.98
C PRO A 495 -15.91 12.20 11.16
N LEU A 496 -17.02 11.72 11.67
CA LEU A 496 -18.36 11.90 11.09
C LEU A 496 -19.25 12.55 12.14
N SER A 497 -19.57 13.83 11.95
CA SER A 497 -20.38 14.61 12.90
C SER A 497 -21.77 14.86 12.34
N PRO A 498 -22.86 14.51 13.05
CA PRO A 498 -24.18 14.95 12.65
C PRO A 498 -24.27 16.49 12.79
N PRO A 499 -24.97 17.20 11.90
CA PRO A 499 -25.24 18.62 12.10
C PRO A 499 -26.13 18.81 13.33
N LEU A 500 -25.99 19.95 14.01
CA LEU A 500 -26.75 20.24 15.25
C LEU A 500 -28.23 20.53 14.97
N ARG A 501 -28.56 21.04 13.79
CA ARG A 501 -29.90 21.42 13.37
C ARG A 501 -30.06 21.25 11.87
N THR A 502 -31.29 21.24 11.41
CA THR A 502 -31.60 21.33 9.98
C THR A 502 -31.25 22.74 9.49
N GLU A 503 -30.39 22.82 8.49
CA GLU A 503 -30.02 24.07 7.82
C GLU A 503 -29.67 23.82 6.37
N THR A 504 -29.93 24.79 5.49
CA THR A 504 -29.52 24.73 4.09
C THR A 504 -28.33 25.64 3.86
N LEU A 505 -27.26 25.08 3.33
CA LEU A 505 -26.00 25.77 3.04
C LEU A 505 -25.73 25.83 1.54
N ARG A 506 -24.97 26.85 1.13
CA ARG A 506 -24.33 26.84 -0.20
C ARG A 506 -23.36 25.67 -0.27
N ALA A 507 -23.35 24.98 -1.37
CA ALA A 507 -22.50 23.83 -1.62
C ALA A 507 -21.90 23.87 -3.03
N GLU A 508 -20.84 23.09 -3.23
CA GLU A 508 -20.35 22.74 -4.56
C GLU A 508 -20.78 21.30 -4.85
N GLU A 509 -21.32 21.10 -6.03
CA GLU A 509 -21.80 19.82 -6.55
C GLU A 509 -21.01 19.45 -7.79
N PHE A 510 -20.59 18.17 -7.87
CA PHE A 510 -19.96 17.65 -9.07
C PHE A 510 -21.00 16.94 -9.94
N VAL A 511 -21.22 17.46 -11.13
CA VAL A 511 -22.16 16.89 -12.12
C VAL A 511 -21.38 15.93 -13.01
N LEU A 512 -21.85 14.70 -13.11
CA LEU A 512 -21.21 13.63 -13.87
C LEU A 512 -21.54 13.77 -15.36
N ASP A 513 -20.53 13.97 -16.18
CA ASP A 513 -20.66 13.93 -17.65
C ASP A 513 -20.50 12.47 -18.13
N SER A 514 -19.58 11.70 -17.52
CA SER A 514 -19.43 10.27 -17.79
C SER A 514 -18.85 9.50 -16.61
N VAL A 515 -19.13 8.20 -16.58
CA VAL A 515 -18.59 7.20 -15.64
C VAL A 515 -17.80 6.20 -16.47
N VAL A 516 -16.48 6.20 -16.36
CA VAL A 516 -15.58 5.38 -17.16
C VAL A 516 -15.07 4.21 -16.32
N MET A 517 -15.44 2.99 -16.70
CA MET A 517 -14.99 1.77 -16.03
C MET A 517 -13.74 1.21 -16.70
N ALA A 518 -12.80 0.71 -15.91
CA ALA A 518 -11.63 0.00 -16.42
C ALA A 518 -12.05 -1.27 -17.19
N PRO A 519 -11.34 -1.60 -18.30
CA PRO A 519 -11.69 -2.76 -19.13
C PRO A 519 -11.43 -4.10 -18.43
N ARG A 520 -10.53 -4.13 -17.45
CA ARG A 520 -10.16 -5.33 -16.69
C ARG A 520 -10.31 -5.10 -15.20
N PRO A 521 -10.74 -6.11 -14.44
CA PRO A 521 -10.78 -6.01 -12.99
C PRO A 521 -9.37 -6.00 -12.39
N PHE A 522 -9.21 -5.27 -11.29
CA PHE A 522 -8.00 -5.24 -10.49
C PHE A 522 -8.36 -5.37 -9.01
N GLN A 523 -7.74 -6.30 -8.29
CA GLN A 523 -8.02 -6.56 -6.87
C GLN A 523 -9.51 -6.77 -6.56
N GLY A 524 -10.23 -7.44 -7.45
CA GLY A 524 -11.66 -7.72 -7.31
C GLY A 524 -12.60 -6.59 -7.77
N HIS A 525 -12.07 -5.44 -8.18
CA HIS A 525 -12.84 -4.25 -8.59
C HIS A 525 -12.62 -3.90 -10.05
N ARG A 526 -13.62 -3.30 -10.69
CA ARG A 526 -13.43 -2.53 -11.93
C ARG A 526 -13.27 -1.07 -11.57
N GLU A 527 -12.05 -0.57 -11.62
CA GLU A 527 -11.75 0.81 -11.27
C GLU A 527 -12.63 1.78 -12.07
N VAL A 528 -13.22 2.75 -11.36
CA VAL A 528 -14.06 3.79 -11.97
C VAL A 528 -13.32 5.12 -11.96
N ARG A 529 -13.37 5.81 -13.10
CA ARG A 529 -12.95 7.20 -13.24
C ARG A 529 -14.13 8.07 -13.63
N LEU A 530 -14.36 9.12 -12.86
CA LEU A 530 -15.41 10.09 -13.10
C LEU A 530 -14.90 11.23 -13.98
N VAL A 531 -15.73 11.67 -14.91
CA VAL A 531 -15.54 12.89 -15.70
C VAL A 531 -16.76 13.76 -15.46
N GLY A 532 -16.54 15.04 -15.14
CA GLY A 532 -17.64 15.95 -14.83
C GLY A 532 -17.15 17.35 -14.56
N ARG A 533 -18.01 18.17 -14.00
CA ARG A 533 -17.75 19.58 -13.71
C ARG A 533 -18.37 20.01 -12.39
N TRP A 534 -17.70 20.90 -11.69
CA TRP A 534 -18.20 21.54 -10.49
C TRP A 534 -19.21 22.63 -10.83
N ARG A 535 -20.31 22.68 -10.07
CA ARG A 535 -21.27 23.78 -10.11
C ARG A 535 -21.60 24.25 -8.70
N ARG A 536 -22.10 25.46 -8.58
CA ARG A 536 -22.71 25.95 -7.34
C ARG A 536 -24.07 25.31 -7.15
N GLY A 537 -24.35 24.91 -5.93
CA GLY A 537 -25.59 24.29 -5.52
C GLY A 537 -25.90 24.60 -4.05
N SER A 538 -26.77 23.80 -3.48
CA SER A 538 -27.09 23.86 -2.05
C SER A 538 -27.20 22.45 -1.49
N VAL A 539 -26.99 22.33 -0.18
CA VAL A 539 -27.19 21.09 0.55
C VAL A 539 -27.98 21.38 1.82
N THR A 540 -29.00 20.58 2.06
CA THR A 540 -29.75 20.64 3.34
C THR A 540 -29.13 19.64 4.30
N LEU A 541 -28.52 20.15 5.33
CA LEU A 541 -28.02 19.39 6.47
C LEU A 541 -29.19 18.96 7.34
N ARG A 542 -29.24 17.69 7.72
CA ARG A 542 -30.27 17.13 8.61
C ARG A 542 -29.60 16.21 9.64
N PRO A 543 -29.87 16.38 10.95
CA PRO A 543 -29.24 15.56 12.00
C PRO A 543 -29.46 14.06 11.86
N ASP A 544 -30.57 13.66 11.26
CA ASP A 544 -30.99 12.27 11.07
C ASP A 544 -30.47 11.60 9.80
N SER A 545 -30.09 12.37 8.77
CA SER A 545 -29.78 11.83 7.45
C SER A 545 -28.44 12.23 6.84
N THR A 546 -27.71 13.16 7.47
CA THR A 546 -26.41 13.61 6.95
C THR A 546 -25.30 13.56 8.01
N TYR A 547 -24.07 13.48 7.53
CA TYR A 547 -22.84 13.72 8.28
C TYR A 547 -22.03 14.85 7.66
N ILE A 548 -21.35 15.62 8.50
CA ILE A 548 -20.29 16.56 8.12
C ILE A 548 -18.96 15.86 8.34
N VAL A 549 -18.11 15.83 7.32
CA VAL A 549 -16.73 15.37 7.36
C VAL A 549 -15.83 16.60 7.38
N PRO A 550 -15.04 16.85 8.44
CA PRO A 550 -14.21 18.04 8.52
C PRO A 550 -13.03 17.96 7.53
N SER A 551 -12.69 19.11 6.95
CA SER A 551 -11.50 19.30 6.12
C SER A 551 -10.25 19.67 6.93
N ARG A 552 -10.32 19.58 8.24
CA ARG A 552 -9.24 19.83 9.20
C ARG A 552 -9.00 18.58 10.03
N GLY A 553 -7.79 18.44 10.57
CA GLY A 553 -7.41 17.28 11.37
C GLY A 553 -6.47 16.34 10.63
N LEU A 554 -6.01 15.34 11.32
CA LEU A 554 -5.02 14.36 10.82
C LEU A 554 -5.53 13.57 9.61
N HIS A 555 -6.83 13.42 9.48
CA HIS A 555 -7.48 12.62 8.44
C HIS A 555 -7.87 13.44 7.20
N ALA A 556 -7.62 14.76 7.20
CA ALA A 556 -8.14 15.65 6.14
C ALA A 556 -7.68 15.25 4.73
N LEU A 557 -6.40 14.89 4.56
CA LEU A 557 -5.86 14.48 3.27
C LEU A 557 -6.39 13.10 2.83
N ILE A 558 -6.56 12.17 3.76
CA ILE A 558 -7.16 10.85 3.48
C ILE A 558 -8.64 11.01 3.14
N ALA A 559 -9.38 11.83 3.90
CA ALA A 559 -10.77 12.13 3.61
C ALA A 559 -10.94 12.75 2.21
N ALA A 560 -10.03 13.66 1.83
CA ALA A 560 -10.03 14.24 0.49
C ALA A 560 -9.81 13.16 -0.60
N GLN A 561 -8.84 12.27 -0.43
CA GLN A 561 -8.62 11.18 -1.39
C GLN A 561 -9.86 10.28 -1.53
N LEU A 562 -10.55 9.98 -0.44
CA LEU A 562 -11.75 9.14 -0.45
C LEU A 562 -12.98 9.83 -1.04
N LEU A 563 -13.16 11.14 -0.78
CA LEU A 563 -14.41 11.85 -1.01
C LEU A 563 -14.43 12.69 -2.30
N GLU A 564 -13.25 13.01 -2.85
CA GLU A 564 -13.19 13.83 -4.07
C GLU A 564 -13.47 12.99 -5.31
N PRO A 565 -14.41 13.42 -6.18
CA PRO A 565 -14.79 12.67 -7.38
C PRO A 565 -13.65 12.55 -8.41
N GLU A 566 -12.69 13.44 -8.35
CA GLU A 566 -11.56 13.52 -9.26
C GLU A 566 -10.29 12.82 -8.72
N SER A 567 -10.40 12.15 -7.56
CA SER A 567 -9.34 11.30 -7.01
C SER A 567 -9.15 10.05 -7.87
N ASP A 568 -7.90 9.70 -8.16
CA ASP A 568 -7.56 8.50 -8.93
C ASP A 568 -7.47 7.23 -8.07
N ASP A 569 -7.77 7.35 -6.76
CA ASP A 569 -7.78 6.23 -5.82
C ASP A 569 -8.85 6.40 -4.71
N GLY A 570 -9.96 7.08 -5.03
CA GLY A 570 -11.02 7.39 -4.07
C GLY A 570 -12.09 6.31 -3.94
N ALA A 571 -13.12 6.61 -3.13
CA ALA A 571 -14.27 5.70 -2.93
C ALA A 571 -15.00 5.37 -4.23
N ALA A 572 -15.10 6.31 -5.17
CA ALA A 572 -15.67 6.07 -6.49
C ALA A 572 -14.82 5.08 -7.30
N THR A 573 -13.50 5.23 -7.28
CA THR A 573 -12.56 4.33 -7.98
C THR A 573 -12.77 2.87 -7.59
N TRP A 574 -13.09 2.62 -6.32
CA TRP A 574 -13.23 1.30 -5.72
C TRP A 574 -14.69 0.82 -5.59
N ASN A 575 -15.59 1.32 -6.44
CA ASN A 575 -16.97 0.86 -6.55
C ASN A 575 -17.84 1.02 -5.28
N VAL A 576 -17.43 1.87 -4.34
CA VAL A 576 -18.16 2.09 -3.07
C VAL A 576 -19.48 2.83 -3.29
N LEU A 577 -19.60 3.57 -4.41
CA LEU A 577 -20.70 4.45 -4.74
C LEU A 577 -21.41 4.10 -6.06
N ASP A 578 -21.13 2.95 -6.67
CA ASP A 578 -21.60 2.60 -8.01
C ASP A 578 -23.11 2.75 -8.20
N ASP A 579 -23.91 2.38 -7.20
CA ASP A 579 -25.36 2.50 -7.23
C ASP A 579 -25.87 3.97 -7.31
N ARG A 580 -24.97 4.93 -7.11
CA ARG A 580 -25.25 6.37 -7.07
C ARG A 580 -24.64 7.13 -8.26
N LEU A 581 -23.87 6.43 -9.13
CA LEU A 581 -23.14 7.06 -10.21
C LEU A 581 -23.84 6.81 -11.56
N ALA A 582 -24.36 7.89 -12.16
CA ALA A 582 -24.93 7.85 -13.50
C ALA A 582 -24.58 9.13 -14.26
N PRO A 583 -24.31 9.06 -15.58
CA PRO A 583 -24.14 10.25 -16.42
C PRO A 583 -25.35 11.20 -16.29
N GLY A 584 -25.10 12.51 -16.21
CA GLY A 584 -26.11 13.54 -15.94
C GLY A 584 -26.50 13.69 -14.46
N GLY A 585 -26.15 12.72 -13.62
CA GLY A 585 -26.38 12.75 -12.17
C GLY A 585 -25.41 13.66 -11.43
N VAL A 586 -25.64 13.80 -10.13
CA VAL A 586 -24.78 14.56 -9.23
C VAL A 586 -24.08 13.60 -8.29
N PHE A 587 -22.75 13.74 -8.17
CA PHE A 587 -21.94 12.94 -7.24
C PHE A 587 -22.48 13.05 -5.81
N PRO A 588 -22.60 11.95 -5.05
CA PRO A 588 -23.30 11.95 -3.75
C PRO A 588 -22.67 12.85 -2.68
N VAL A 589 -21.38 13.13 -2.76
CA VAL A 589 -20.67 13.98 -1.80
C VAL A 589 -20.70 15.45 -2.24
N ARG A 590 -21.00 16.35 -1.31
CA ARG A 590 -21.00 17.81 -1.54
C ARG A 590 -19.88 18.46 -0.76
N ARG A 591 -19.21 19.46 -1.35
CA ARG A 591 -18.27 20.34 -0.64
C ARG A 591 -19.02 21.52 -0.03
N ILE A 592 -18.63 21.90 1.20
CA ILE A 592 -19.08 23.14 1.84
C ILE A 592 -17.95 24.17 1.73
N PRO A 593 -17.99 25.11 0.78
CA PRO A 593 -17.02 26.18 0.65
C PRO A 593 -17.17 27.20 1.77
N ASP A 594 -16.25 28.18 1.87
CA ASP A 594 -16.47 29.38 2.68
C ASP A 594 -17.72 30.11 2.19
N ALA A 595 -18.42 30.78 3.10
CA ALA A 595 -19.35 31.81 2.69
C ALA A 595 -18.56 32.83 1.85
N LEU A 596 -18.74 32.79 0.53
CA LEU A 596 -18.23 33.90 -0.29
C LEU A 596 -18.87 35.15 0.28
N PRO A 597 -18.10 36.22 0.58
CA PRO A 597 -18.71 37.49 0.90
C PRO A 597 -19.72 37.79 -0.21
N ASP A 598 -20.96 38.08 0.17
CA ASP A 598 -21.92 38.60 -0.79
C ASP A 598 -21.23 39.77 -1.51
N ARG A 599 -20.90 39.56 -2.76
CA ARG A 599 -20.69 40.73 -3.63
C ARG A 599 -22.05 41.34 -3.76
N GLY A 600 -22.39 42.15 -2.73
CA GLY A 600 -23.56 42.99 -2.72
C GLY A 600 -23.58 43.70 -4.05
N ALA A 601 -24.73 43.67 -4.67
CA ALA A 601 -25.05 44.48 -5.82
C ALA A 601 -24.43 45.86 -5.57
N SER A 602 -23.44 46.22 -6.36
CA SER A 602 -23.04 47.60 -6.49
C SER A 602 -24.19 48.30 -7.15
N THR A 603 -25.13 48.76 -6.34
CA THR A 603 -26.03 49.84 -6.76
C THR A 603 -25.16 51.01 -7.10
N GLY A 604 -25.17 51.35 -8.39
CA GLY A 604 -24.53 52.53 -8.89
C GLY A 604 -24.93 53.76 -8.08
N ALA A 605 -23.95 54.50 -7.59
CA ALA A 605 -24.09 55.89 -7.29
C ALA A 605 -23.26 56.64 -8.34
N ALA A 606 -24.02 57.18 -9.28
CA ALA A 606 -23.53 58.07 -10.31
C ALA A 606 -22.88 59.34 -9.68
N ALA A 607 -21.85 59.73 -10.33
CA ALA A 607 -21.29 61.04 -10.52
C ALA A 607 -21.96 62.23 -9.80
N SER A 608 -21.15 62.99 -9.12
CA SER A 608 -21.28 64.48 -9.21
C SER A 608 -19.91 65.09 -9.26
N ALA A 609 -19.72 65.82 -10.32
CA ALA A 609 -18.56 66.60 -10.69
C ALA A 609 -18.41 67.87 -9.81
N ARG A 610 -17.22 68.48 -9.92
CA ARG A 610 -16.78 69.86 -9.57
C ARG A 610 -15.95 69.93 -8.29
N ARG A 611 -14.73 70.30 -8.28
CA ARG A 611 -13.86 71.27 -8.92
C ARG A 611 -12.41 70.88 -8.73
#